data_ac13ff9df40aea23d4f31847114a8d82
#
_entry.id   ac13ff9df40aea23d4f31847114a8d82
#
_cell.length_a   1.000
_cell.length_b   1.000
_cell.length_c   1.000
_cell.angle_alpha   90.00
_cell.angle_beta   90.00
_cell.angle_gamma   90.00
#
_symmetry.space_group_name_H-M   'P 1'
#
loop_
_entity.id
_entity.type
_entity.pdbx_description
1 polymer ?
#
loop_
_entity_poly.entity_id
_entity_poly.type
_entity_poly.pdbx_seq_one_letter_code
_entity_poly.pdbx_strand_id
1 'polypeptide(L)'
;MASFSAHKIYGLKGSGVLFKKESTSLIPLICGGQQESGLRGGTSNTATHIMFAKTLRLALENQDNKYQYVKSLNRYVRNAFIQEPDIVINTPME
;
A
#
# COMPACT_ATOMS: atom_id res chain seq x y z
N MET A 1 -13.37 -3.30 -2.00
CA MET A 1 -12.12 -3.85 -2.56
C MET A 1 -10.99 -2.87 -2.35
N ALA A 2 -9.77 -3.37 -2.16
CA ALA A 2 -8.55 -2.56 -2.13
C ALA A 2 -7.41 -3.36 -2.77
N SER A 3 -6.56 -2.69 -3.54
CA SER A 3 -5.39 -3.30 -4.16
C SER A 3 -4.11 -2.69 -3.59
N PHE A 4 -3.11 -3.52 -3.39
CA PHE A 4 -1.84 -3.13 -2.82
C PHE A 4 -0.70 -3.67 -3.66
N SER A 5 0.37 -2.89 -3.80
CA SER A 5 1.58 -3.31 -4.52
C SER A 5 2.75 -3.39 -3.55
N ALA A 6 3.48 -4.49 -3.57
CA ALA A 6 4.60 -4.72 -2.66
C ALA A 6 5.68 -3.63 -2.74
N HIS A 7 5.98 -3.13 -3.93
CA HIS A 7 7.01 -2.11 -4.13
C HIS A 7 6.67 -0.73 -3.52
N LYS A 8 5.41 -0.49 -3.14
CA LYS A 8 5.01 0.74 -2.43
C LYS A 8 5.34 0.69 -0.94
N ILE A 9 5.69 -0.48 -0.43
CA ILE A 9 6.14 -0.70 0.95
C ILE A 9 7.54 -1.34 1.00
N TYR A 10 8.38 -1.03 0.01
CA TYR A 10 9.77 -1.52 -0.15
C TYR A 10 9.92 -3.00 -0.48
N GLY A 11 8.86 -3.65 -0.97
CA GLY A 11 8.90 -5.03 -1.46
C GLY A 11 9.30 -5.15 -2.92
N LEU A 12 9.28 -6.37 -3.44
CA LEU A 12 9.61 -6.66 -4.82
C LEU A 12 8.59 -6.08 -5.81
N LYS A 13 9.08 -5.61 -6.94
CA LYS A 13 8.24 -5.25 -8.08
C LYS A 13 7.55 -6.49 -8.67
N GLY A 14 6.42 -6.31 -9.32
CA GLY A 14 5.69 -7.39 -10.00
C GLY A 14 4.81 -8.23 -9.07
N SER A 15 4.70 -7.88 -7.79
CA SER A 15 3.78 -8.53 -6.86
C SER A 15 2.78 -7.56 -6.26
N GLY A 16 1.57 -8.03 -6.05
CA GLY A 16 0.49 -7.26 -5.46
C GLY A 16 -0.57 -8.18 -4.87
N VAL A 17 -1.48 -7.61 -4.10
CA VAL A 17 -2.61 -8.31 -3.50
C VAL A 17 -3.89 -7.52 -3.72
N LEU A 18 -4.97 -8.24 -3.95
CA LEU A 18 -6.32 -7.70 -3.98
C LEU A 18 -7.06 -8.18 -2.73
N PHE A 19 -7.48 -7.23 -1.91
CA PHE A 19 -8.42 -7.46 -0.82
C PHE A 19 -9.84 -7.20 -1.32
N LYS A 20 -10.74 -8.17 -1.11
CA LYS A 20 -12.18 -8.00 -1.37
C LYS A 20 -13.00 -8.57 -0.22
N LYS A 21 -14.17 -8.03 0.01
CA LYS A 21 -15.17 -8.67 0.88
C LYS A 21 -15.69 -9.92 0.18
N GLU A 22 -16.04 -10.95 0.93
CA GLU A 22 -16.60 -12.20 0.39
C GLU A 22 -17.84 -11.95 -0.46
N SER A 23 -18.72 -11.05 -0.01
CA SER A 23 -19.94 -10.65 -0.72
C SER A 23 -19.73 -9.88 -2.02
N THR A 24 -18.47 -9.46 -2.32
CA THR A 24 -18.19 -8.74 -3.56
C THR A 24 -18.00 -9.72 -4.71
N SER A 25 -18.87 -9.69 -5.70
CA SER A 25 -18.69 -10.46 -6.92
C SER A 25 -17.54 -9.90 -7.76
N LEU A 26 -16.73 -10.78 -8.32
CA LEU A 26 -15.62 -10.43 -9.19
C LEU A 26 -15.58 -11.40 -10.38
N ILE A 27 -15.51 -10.84 -11.58
CA ILE A 27 -15.31 -11.61 -12.81
C ILE A 27 -13.82 -11.68 -13.09
N PRO A 28 -13.22 -12.90 -13.22
CA PRO A 28 -11.81 -13.05 -13.53
C PRO A 28 -11.46 -12.41 -14.88
N LEU A 29 -10.42 -11.58 -14.91
CA LEU A 29 -9.89 -11.06 -16.16
C LEU A 29 -8.90 -12.03 -16.81
N ILE A 30 -8.12 -12.75 -15.99
CA ILE A 30 -7.14 -13.76 -16.45
C ILE A 30 -7.69 -15.13 -16.08
N CYS A 31 -8.31 -15.77 -17.06
CA CYS A 31 -8.88 -17.12 -16.93
C CYS A 31 -7.81 -18.18 -17.09
N GLY A 32 -8.07 -19.40 -16.56
CA GLY A 32 -7.17 -20.56 -16.63
C GLY A 32 -7.53 -21.57 -15.55
N GLY A 33 -6.53 -21.97 -14.77
CA GLY A 33 -6.76 -22.89 -13.65
C GLY A 33 -7.51 -22.24 -12.47
N GLN A 34 -7.73 -23.04 -11.43
CA GLN A 34 -8.50 -22.66 -10.24
C GLN A 34 -7.66 -21.92 -9.17
N GLN A 35 -6.48 -21.41 -9.55
CA GLN A 35 -5.63 -20.68 -8.63
C GLN A 35 -6.35 -19.40 -8.12
N GLU A 36 -5.94 -18.92 -6.96
CA GLU A 36 -6.51 -17.74 -6.31
C GLU A 36 -8.06 -17.80 -6.22
N SER A 37 -8.59 -18.96 -5.85
CA SER A 37 -10.04 -19.21 -5.78
C SER A 37 -10.77 -19.04 -7.13
N GLY A 38 -10.10 -19.34 -8.23
CA GLY A 38 -10.63 -19.18 -9.58
C GLY A 38 -10.66 -17.73 -10.08
N LEU A 39 -10.17 -16.78 -9.30
CA LEU A 39 -10.21 -15.36 -9.65
C LEU A 39 -8.99 -14.89 -10.47
N ARG A 40 -7.94 -15.67 -10.47
CA ARG A 40 -6.73 -15.36 -11.24
C ARG A 40 -6.00 -16.65 -11.60
N GLY A 41 -6.11 -17.07 -12.86
CA GLY A 41 -5.42 -18.26 -13.38
C GLY A 41 -3.91 -18.08 -13.45
N GLY A 42 -3.20 -19.22 -13.54
CA GLY A 42 -1.74 -19.31 -13.61
C GLY A 42 -1.08 -19.74 -12.31
N THR A 43 0.05 -20.39 -12.41
CA THR A 43 0.82 -20.87 -11.26
C THR A 43 1.20 -19.72 -10.34
N SER A 44 0.87 -19.86 -9.05
CA SER A 44 1.17 -18.84 -8.04
C SER A 44 2.68 -18.69 -7.82
N ASN A 45 3.18 -17.47 -7.84
CA ASN A 45 4.58 -17.20 -7.53
C ASN A 45 4.76 -17.14 -6.00
N THR A 46 4.88 -18.31 -5.39
CA THR A 46 4.97 -18.46 -3.93
C THR A 46 6.16 -17.71 -3.33
N ALA A 47 7.28 -17.63 -4.03
CA ALA A 47 8.45 -16.88 -3.57
C ALA A 47 8.13 -15.39 -3.38
N THR A 48 7.49 -14.77 -4.38
CA THR A 48 7.12 -13.35 -4.26
C THR A 48 6.02 -13.12 -3.22
N HIS A 49 5.10 -14.07 -3.03
CA HIS A 49 4.08 -13.99 -1.98
C HIS A 49 4.69 -14.02 -0.58
N ILE A 50 5.65 -14.93 -0.34
CA ILE A 50 6.39 -15.00 0.93
C ILE A 50 7.16 -13.69 1.18
N MET A 51 7.85 -13.17 0.16
CA MET A 51 8.56 -11.90 0.26
C MET A 51 7.62 -10.72 0.54
N PHE A 52 6.44 -10.71 -0.08
CA PHE A 52 5.43 -9.68 0.19
C PHE A 52 4.91 -9.76 1.64
N ALA A 53 4.58 -10.95 2.12
CA ALA A 53 4.15 -11.15 3.50
C ALA A 53 5.21 -10.68 4.51
N LYS A 54 6.48 -11.01 4.27
CA LYS A 54 7.60 -10.53 5.08
C LYS A 54 7.71 -9.00 5.06
N THR A 55 7.63 -8.41 3.88
CA THR A 55 7.71 -6.95 3.69
C THR A 55 6.56 -6.25 4.43
N LEU A 56 5.33 -6.76 4.29
CA LEU A 56 4.16 -6.21 4.96
C LEU A 56 4.32 -6.26 6.49
N ARG A 57 4.79 -7.39 7.03
CA ARG A 57 5.05 -7.50 8.46
C ARG A 57 6.05 -6.45 8.94
N LEU A 58 7.20 -6.30 8.27
CA LEU A 58 8.22 -5.32 8.62
C LEU A 58 7.71 -3.87 8.48
N ALA A 59 6.85 -3.61 7.50
CA ALA A 59 6.22 -2.29 7.34
C ALA A 59 5.31 -1.95 8.52
N LEU A 60 4.49 -2.92 8.97
CA LEU A 60 3.58 -2.74 10.10
C LEU A 60 4.32 -2.61 11.44
N GLU A 61 5.38 -3.40 11.66
CA GLU A 61 6.21 -3.32 12.88
C GLU A 61 6.79 -1.92 13.11
N ASN A 62 7.04 -1.14 12.05
CA ASN A 62 7.65 0.18 12.11
C ASN A 62 6.70 1.33 11.74
N GLN A 63 5.42 1.04 11.55
CA GLN A 63 4.45 2.00 11.02
C GLN A 63 4.33 3.24 11.92
N ASP A 64 4.13 3.05 13.20
CA ASP A 64 3.90 4.15 14.14
C ASP A 64 5.10 5.09 14.23
N ASN A 65 6.31 4.54 14.33
CA ASN A 65 7.53 5.33 14.38
C ASN A 65 7.71 6.16 13.10
N LYS A 66 7.52 5.55 11.93
CA LYS A 66 7.59 6.23 10.65
C LYS A 66 6.53 7.32 10.53
N TYR A 67 5.30 7.01 10.94
CA TYR A 67 4.20 7.97 10.91
C TYR A 67 4.51 9.19 11.77
N GLN A 68 4.93 9.00 13.02
CA GLN A 68 5.26 10.11 13.91
C GLN A 68 6.44 10.96 13.38
N TYR A 69 7.44 10.29 12.81
CA TYR A 69 8.56 11.01 12.19
C TYR A 69 8.10 11.87 11.01
N VAL A 70 7.36 11.30 10.05
CA VAL A 70 6.84 12.05 8.90
C VAL A 70 5.90 13.16 9.34
N LYS A 71 5.05 12.91 10.35
CA LYS A 71 4.16 13.92 10.93
C LYS A 71 4.93 15.10 11.53
N SER A 72 6.04 14.83 12.22
CA SER A 72 6.90 15.89 12.77
C SER A 72 7.55 16.74 11.67
N LEU A 73 8.06 16.11 10.60
CA LEU A 73 8.61 16.81 9.45
C LEU A 73 7.55 17.64 8.71
N ASN A 74 6.36 17.08 8.53
CA ASN A 74 5.25 17.79 7.90
C ASN A 74 4.90 19.05 8.69
N ARG A 75 4.79 18.93 10.03
CA ARG A 75 4.53 20.07 10.91
C ARG A 75 5.63 21.14 10.80
N TYR A 76 6.88 20.72 10.79
CA TYR A 76 8.02 21.63 10.66
C TYR A 76 7.94 22.44 9.36
N VAL A 77 7.75 21.77 8.22
CA VAL A 77 7.64 22.42 6.91
C VAL A 77 6.43 23.35 6.84
N ARG A 78 5.27 22.91 7.35
CA ARG A 78 4.06 23.75 7.38
C ARG A 78 4.25 25.00 8.22
N ASN A 79 4.86 24.87 9.38
CA ASN A 79 5.11 26.03 10.25
C ASN A 79 6.06 27.06 9.61
N ALA A 80 7.02 26.60 8.81
CA ALA A 80 7.86 27.49 8.02
C ALA A 80 7.06 28.21 6.93
N PHE A 81 6.26 27.48 6.16
CA PHE A 81 5.51 28.05 5.04
C PHE A 81 4.34 28.95 5.46
N ILE A 82 3.72 28.72 6.61
CA ILE A 82 2.61 29.56 7.08
C ILE A 82 3.05 30.99 7.43
N GLN A 83 4.35 31.20 7.61
CA GLN A 83 4.94 32.52 7.84
C GLN A 83 5.23 33.30 6.54
N GLU A 84 5.13 32.64 5.39
CA GLU A 84 5.42 33.24 4.09
C GLU A 84 4.12 33.76 3.45
N PRO A 85 3.99 35.08 3.21
CA PRO A 85 2.74 35.67 2.74
C PRO A 85 2.31 35.22 1.34
N ASP A 86 3.25 34.76 0.53
CA ASP A 86 3.01 34.34 -0.86
C ASP A 86 2.75 32.84 -1.01
N ILE A 87 2.70 32.08 0.12
CA ILE A 87 2.49 30.64 0.11
C ILE A 87 1.11 30.28 0.65
N VAL A 88 0.35 29.53 -0.13
CA VAL A 88 -0.94 28.95 0.28
C VAL A 88 -0.83 27.44 0.43
N ILE A 89 -1.13 26.94 1.63
CA ILE A 89 -1.14 25.50 1.90
C ILE A 89 -2.53 24.94 1.59
N ASN A 90 -2.68 24.19 0.51
CA ASN A 90 -3.96 23.66 0.04
C ASN A 90 -4.42 22.37 0.75
N THR A 91 -3.58 21.75 1.55
CA THR A 91 -3.93 20.56 2.33
C THR A 91 -4.53 20.95 3.69
N PRO A 92 -5.60 20.26 4.14
CA PRO A 92 -6.19 20.54 5.45
C PRO A 92 -5.16 20.47 6.59
N MET A 93 -5.33 21.31 7.57
CA MET A 93 -4.66 21.14 8.87
C MET A 93 -5.41 20.03 9.59
N GLU A 94 -4.71 19.00 10.06
CA GLU A 94 -5.29 17.97 10.93
C GLU A 94 -5.65 18.53 12.31
#